data_fa0c1d4eac2e3e9e72ce8368461c95ed
#
_entry.id   fa0c1d4eac2e3e9e72ce8368461c95ed
#
_cell.length_a   1.000
_cell.length_b   1.000
_cell.length_c   1.000
_cell.angle_alpha   90.00
_cell.angle_beta   90.00
_cell.angle_gamma   90.00
#
_symmetry.space_group_name_H-M   'P 1'
#
loop_
_entity.id
_entity.type
_entity.pdbx_description
1 polymer ?
#
loop_
_entity_poly.entity_id
_entity_poly.type
_entity_poly.pdbx_seq_one_letter_code
_entity_poly.pdbx_strand_id
1 'polypeptide(L)'
;MARIAGIDLPKDKRIEIGLTYVYGIVRKSAMDILAKADINPDTRVKDLTEAEENKLREVIDQEYVVEGDLRRQVALDIKRLTEIGCYRGTRHRRGLPVRGQRSKTNARTRKGPKKTIANKKK
;
A
#
# COMPACT_ATOMS: atom_id res chain seq x y z
N MET A 1 -20.17 0.15 -11.17
CA MET A 1 -19.06 0.65 -10.38
C MET A 1 -17.86 -0.27 -10.55
N ALA A 2 -16.71 0.28 -10.95
CA ALA A 2 -15.52 -0.55 -11.18
C ALA A 2 -14.94 -1.04 -9.86
N ARG A 3 -14.66 -2.32 -9.78
CA ARG A 3 -14.12 -2.95 -8.58
C ARG A 3 -12.90 -3.79 -8.94
N ILE A 4 -11.76 -3.43 -8.39
CA ILE A 4 -10.47 -4.09 -8.65
C ILE A 4 -9.88 -4.56 -7.33
N ALA A 5 -9.48 -5.82 -7.27
CA ALA A 5 -8.88 -6.43 -6.06
C ALA A 5 -9.74 -6.25 -4.80
N GLY A 6 -11.06 -6.26 -4.97
CA GLY A 6 -12.01 -6.06 -3.88
C GLY A 6 -12.24 -4.61 -3.46
N ILE A 7 -11.62 -3.65 -4.14
CA ILE A 7 -11.74 -2.24 -3.81
C ILE A 7 -12.58 -1.54 -4.87
N ASP A 8 -13.57 -0.76 -4.41
CA ASP A 8 -14.39 0.06 -5.28
C ASP A 8 -13.61 1.32 -5.68
N LEU A 9 -13.44 1.51 -6.98
CA LEU A 9 -12.68 2.66 -7.48
C LEU A 9 -13.58 3.91 -7.53
N PRO A 10 -13.01 5.11 -7.28
CA PRO A 10 -13.80 6.34 -7.36
C PRO A 10 -14.24 6.62 -8.80
N LYS A 11 -15.53 6.87 -9.00
CA LYS A 11 -16.13 7.02 -10.33
C LYS A 11 -15.63 8.24 -11.09
N ASP A 12 -15.39 9.34 -10.40
CA ASP A 12 -15.09 10.62 -11.03
C ASP A 12 -13.61 10.84 -11.33
N LYS A 13 -12.76 9.92 -10.89
CA LYS A 13 -11.31 10.00 -11.11
C LYS A 13 -10.92 9.32 -12.41
N ARG A 14 -9.83 9.81 -13.04
CA ARG A 14 -9.24 9.11 -14.18
C ARG A 14 -8.76 7.73 -13.72
N ILE A 15 -8.75 6.77 -14.61
CA ILE A 15 -8.34 5.41 -14.26
C ILE A 15 -6.90 5.37 -13.71
N GLU A 16 -6.01 6.21 -14.22
CA GLU A 16 -4.65 6.33 -13.71
C GLU A 16 -4.62 6.66 -12.23
N ILE A 17 -5.47 7.56 -11.80
CA ILE A 17 -5.57 7.96 -10.39
C ILE A 17 -6.39 6.95 -9.58
N GLY A 18 -7.47 6.44 -10.19
CA GLY A 18 -8.34 5.46 -9.52
C GLY A 18 -7.60 4.20 -9.11
N LEU A 19 -6.69 3.71 -9.94
CA LEU A 19 -5.92 2.51 -9.62
C LEU A 19 -5.01 2.70 -8.39
N THR A 20 -4.59 3.94 -8.11
CA THR A 20 -3.73 4.19 -6.94
C THR A 20 -4.46 4.00 -5.60
N TYR A 21 -5.78 3.87 -5.62
CA TYR A 21 -6.56 3.57 -4.41
C TYR A 21 -6.39 2.11 -3.97
N VAL A 22 -5.86 1.26 -4.83
CA VAL A 22 -5.55 -0.14 -4.50
C VAL A 22 -4.20 -0.17 -3.78
N TYR A 23 -4.15 -0.83 -2.62
CA TYR A 23 -2.91 -0.96 -1.86
C TYR A 23 -1.88 -1.74 -2.66
N GLY A 24 -0.72 -1.15 -2.86
CA GLY A 24 0.36 -1.73 -3.64
C GLY A 24 0.51 -1.17 -5.04
N ILE A 25 -0.44 -0.35 -5.49
CA ILE A 25 -0.37 0.32 -6.79
C ILE A 25 -0.12 1.81 -6.56
N VAL A 26 1.02 2.30 -7.06
CA VAL A 26 1.33 3.72 -7.09
C VAL A 26 1.16 4.23 -8.52
N ARG A 27 1.27 5.53 -8.74
CA ARG A 27 0.99 6.14 -10.04
C ARG A 27 1.77 5.51 -11.19
N LYS A 28 3.05 5.24 -11.00
CA LYS A 28 3.87 4.61 -12.03
C LYS A 28 3.38 3.21 -12.36
N SER A 29 3.09 2.42 -11.34
CA SER A 29 2.55 1.08 -11.52
C SER A 29 1.21 1.12 -12.25
N ALA A 30 0.36 2.11 -11.93
CA ALA A 30 -0.91 2.30 -12.61
C ALA A 30 -0.71 2.58 -14.10
N MET A 31 0.25 3.43 -14.44
CA MET A 31 0.56 3.73 -15.85
C MET A 31 1.07 2.49 -16.59
N ASP A 32 1.93 1.69 -15.96
CA ASP A 32 2.44 0.46 -16.56
C ASP A 32 1.32 -0.56 -16.78
N ILE A 33 0.40 -0.70 -15.83
CA ILE A 33 -0.75 -1.58 -15.96
C ILE A 33 -1.63 -1.15 -17.12
N LEU A 34 -1.91 0.14 -17.24
CA LEU A 34 -2.74 0.68 -18.31
C LEU A 34 -2.10 0.51 -19.68
N ALA A 35 -0.77 0.65 -19.77
CA ALA A 35 -0.05 0.42 -21.01
C ALA A 35 -0.15 -1.05 -21.44
N LYS A 36 -0.03 -1.98 -20.51
CA LYS A 36 -0.16 -3.42 -20.79
C LYS A 36 -1.57 -3.82 -21.17
N ALA A 37 -2.56 -3.19 -20.56
CA ALA A 37 -3.97 -3.44 -20.86
C ALA A 37 -4.48 -2.68 -22.08
N ASP A 38 -3.64 -1.79 -22.64
CA ASP A 38 -3.97 -0.95 -23.79
C ASP A 38 -5.21 -0.06 -23.54
N ILE A 39 -5.21 0.60 -22.38
CA ILE A 39 -6.29 1.48 -21.95
C ILE A 39 -5.77 2.91 -21.85
N ASN A 40 -6.55 3.88 -22.34
CA ASN A 40 -6.21 5.29 -22.20
C ASN A 40 -6.23 5.70 -20.71
N PRO A 41 -5.11 6.21 -20.16
CA PRO A 41 -5.06 6.60 -18.76
C PRO A 41 -5.98 7.76 -18.39
N ASP A 42 -6.43 8.54 -19.36
CA ASP A 42 -7.33 9.67 -19.11
C ASP A 42 -8.80 9.27 -19.04
N THR A 43 -9.14 8.01 -19.32
CA THR A 43 -10.50 7.52 -19.21
C THR A 43 -10.97 7.58 -17.77
N ARG A 44 -12.15 8.13 -17.53
CA ARG A 44 -12.76 8.15 -16.20
C ARG A 44 -13.17 6.72 -15.79
N VAL A 45 -13.10 6.42 -14.50
CA VAL A 45 -13.48 5.10 -14.01
C VAL A 45 -14.91 4.73 -14.40
N LYS A 46 -15.82 5.70 -14.34
CA LYS A 46 -17.24 5.48 -14.73
C LYS A 46 -17.43 5.17 -16.20
N ASP A 47 -16.48 5.55 -17.04
CA ASP A 47 -16.55 5.35 -18.50
C ASP A 47 -15.87 4.05 -18.97
N LEU A 48 -15.31 3.27 -18.05
CA LEU A 48 -14.67 2.00 -18.40
C LEU A 48 -15.71 0.97 -18.86
N THR A 49 -15.36 0.25 -19.91
CA THR A 49 -16.17 -0.90 -20.36
C THR A 49 -15.85 -2.12 -19.49
N GLU A 50 -16.76 -3.08 -19.47
CA GLU A 50 -16.57 -4.31 -18.72
C GLU A 50 -15.35 -5.10 -19.24
N ALA A 51 -15.11 -5.10 -20.55
CA ALA A 51 -13.94 -5.72 -21.14
C ALA A 51 -12.65 -5.08 -20.66
N GLU A 52 -12.63 -3.76 -20.54
CA GLU A 52 -11.46 -3.02 -20.03
C GLU A 52 -11.20 -3.34 -18.55
N GLU A 53 -12.25 -3.41 -17.75
CA GLU A 53 -12.14 -3.80 -16.34
C GLU A 53 -11.56 -5.21 -16.21
N ASN A 54 -12.01 -6.15 -17.04
CA ASN A 54 -11.52 -7.53 -17.02
C ASN A 54 -10.03 -7.60 -17.40
N LYS A 55 -9.61 -6.82 -18.40
CA LYS A 55 -8.19 -6.73 -18.76
C LYS A 55 -7.34 -6.20 -17.61
N LEU A 56 -7.82 -5.18 -16.91
CA LEU A 56 -7.12 -4.63 -15.75
C LEU A 56 -6.97 -5.66 -14.65
N ARG A 57 -8.05 -6.36 -14.32
CA ARG A 57 -8.02 -7.43 -13.31
C ARG A 57 -7.02 -8.51 -13.67
N GLU A 58 -7.02 -8.92 -14.92
CA GLU A 58 -6.13 -9.96 -15.42
C GLU A 58 -4.66 -9.55 -15.28
N VAL A 59 -4.30 -8.34 -15.72
CA VAL A 59 -2.93 -7.85 -15.64
C VAL A 59 -2.48 -7.74 -14.19
N ILE A 60 -3.34 -7.23 -13.32
CA ILE A 60 -3.02 -7.07 -11.90
C ILE A 60 -2.83 -8.44 -11.23
N ASP A 61 -3.71 -9.39 -11.52
CA ASP A 61 -3.62 -10.71 -10.91
C ASP A 61 -2.37 -11.47 -11.34
N GLN A 62 -1.94 -11.30 -12.59
CA GLN A 62 -0.78 -12.01 -13.13
C GLN A 62 0.56 -11.41 -12.72
N GLU A 63 0.67 -10.12 -12.61
CA GLU A 63 1.96 -9.43 -12.48
C GLU A 63 2.19 -8.68 -11.17
N TYR A 64 1.14 -8.46 -10.40
CA TYR A 64 1.23 -7.62 -9.19
C TYR A 64 0.68 -8.33 -7.97
N VAL A 65 1.32 -8.06 -6.85
CA VAL A 65 0.81 -8.47 -5.53
C VAL A 65 0.21 -7.24 -4.87
N VAL A 66 -1.09 -7.27 -4.60
CA VAL A 66 -1.82 -6.09 -4.11
C VAL A 66 -2.75 -6.47 -2.96
N GLU A 67 -3.24 -5.45 -2.25
CA GLU A 67 -4.23 -5.55 -1.18
C GLU A 67 -3.88 -6.63 -0.15
N GLY A 68 -4.80 -7.54 0.15
CA GLY A 68 -4.61 -8.55 1.19
C GLY A 68 -3.37 -9.41 1.02
N ASP A 69 -3.05 -9.79 -0.20
CA ASP A 69 -1.87 -10.60 -0.49
C ASP A 69 -0.58 -9.83 -0.20
N LEU A 70 -0.54 -8.55 -0.59
CA LEU A 70 0.62 -7.71 -0.30
C LEU A 70 0.74 -7.45 1.21
N ARG A 71 -0.36 -7.17 1.88
CA ARG A 71 -0.35 -6.97 3.34
C ARG A 71 0.18 -8.20 4.06
N ARG A 72 -0.24 -9.37 3.63
CA ARG A 72 0.24 -10.65 4.18
C ARG A 72 1.72 -10.84 3.93
N GLN A 73 2.19 -10.55 2.72
CA GLN A 73 3.60 -10.66 2.37
C GLN A 73 4.46 -9.74 3.22
N VAL A 74 4.05 -8.48 3.38
CA VAL A 74 4.79 -7.51 4.21
C VAL A 74 4.83 -7.99 5.66
N ALA A 75 3.70 -8.49 6.19
CA ALA A 75 3.65 -9.00 7.56
C ALA A 75 4.59 -10.19 7.75
N LEU A 76 4.64 -11.10 6.79
CA LEU A 76 5.55 -12.26 6.83
C LEU A 76 7.01 -11.82 6.75
N ASP A 77 7.32 -10.84 5.92
CA ASP A 77 8.68 -10.31 5.80
C ASP A 77 9.14 -9.67 7.11
N ILE A 78 8.28 -8.91 7.77
CA ILE A 78 8.58 -8.30 9.08
C ILE A 78 8.76 -9.40 10.13
N LYS A 79 7.91 -10.39 10.12
CA LYS A 79 8.01 -11.54 11.04
C LYS A 79 9.35 -12.25 10.85
N ARG A 80 9.76 -12.48 9.61
CA ARG A 80 11.05 -13.10 9.31
C ARG A 80 12.21 -12.28 9.86
N LEU A 81 12.20 -10.96 9.64
CA LEU A 81 13.24 -10.07 10.15
C LEU A 81 13.32 -10.13 11.67
N THR A 82 12.18 -10.17 12.33
CA THR A 82 12.11 -10.26 13.79
C THR A 82 12.65 -11.60 14.29
N GLU A 83 12.33 -12.70 13.62
CA GLU A 83 12.77 -14.03 14.01
C GLU A 83 14.27 -14.25 13.85
N ILE A 84 14.87 -13.71 12.78
CA ILE A 84 16.31 -13.85 12.59
C ILE A 84 17.13 -12.92 13.49
N GLY A 85 16.48 -12.00 14.20
CA GLY A 85 17.13 -11.14 15.19
C GLY A 85 18.04 -10.08 14.63
N CYS A 86 17.85 -9.68 13.36
CA CYS A 86 18.64 -8.61 12.76
C CYS A 86 18.24 -7.23 13.32
N TYR A 87 19.04 -6.21 13.06
CA TYR A 87 18.77 -4.86 13.55
C TYR A 87 17.38 -4.35 13.11
N ARG A 88 17.03 -4.52 11.84
CA ARG A 88 15.71 -4.10 11.34
C ARG A 88 14.57 -4.80 12.07
N GLY A 89 14.71 -6.10 12.31
CA GLY A 89 13.70 -6.87 13.04
C GLY A 89 13.54 -6.39 14.48
N THR A 90 14.64 -6.03 15.14
CA THR A 90 14.61 -5.47 16.48
C THR A 90 13.86 -4.14 16.51
N ARG A 91 14.10 -3.29 15.51
CA ARG A 91 13.40 -2.00 15.42
C ARG A 91 11.90 -2.20 15.20
N HIS A 92 11.49 -3.17 14.38
CA HIS A 92 10.08 -3.50 14.19
C HIS A 92 9.44 -4.00 15.50
N ARG A 93 10.14 -4.87 16.20
CA ARG A 93 9.63 -5.43 17.46
C ARG A 93 9.40 -4.35 18.50
N ARG A 94 10.28 -3.35 18.56
CA ARG A 94 10.20 -2.26 19.52
C ARG A 94 9.30 -1.11 19.07
N GLY A 95 8.77 -1.17 17.85
CA GLY A 95 7.94 -0.09 17.31
C GLY A 95 8.70 1.20 17.03
N LEU A 96 9.98 1.09 16.70
CA LEU A 96 10.84 2.25 16.42
C LEU A 96 11.10 2.40 14.93
N PRO A 97 11.50 3.61 14.47
CA PRO A 97 11.87 3.81 13.08
C PRO A 97 12.97 2.85 12.62
N VAL A 98 12.82 2.30 11.43
CA VAL A 98 13.67 1.22 10.93
C VAL A 98 14.79 1.72 10.01
N ARG A 99 14.59 2.88 9.37
CA ARG A 99 15.49 3.39 8.32
C ARG A 99 16.50 4.43 8.81
N GLY A 100 16.97 4.29 10.04
CA GLY A 100 17.99 5.18 10.58
C GLY A 100 17.51 6.56 10.96
N GLN A 101 16.21 6.77 11.09
CA GLN A 101 15.65 8.05 11.50
C GLN A 101 15.88 8.29 12.99
N ARG A 102 15.86 9.56 13.36
CA ARG A 102 15.97 9.94 14.78
C ARG A 102 14.73 9.47 15.53
N SER A 103 14.93 8.87 16.70
CA SER A 103 13.84 8.44 17.56
C SER A 103 13.60 9.40 18.74
N LYS A 104 14.51 10.33 18.94
CA LYS A 104 14.46 11.26 20.08
C LYS A 104 13.38 12.34 19.91
N THR A 105 13.05 12.72 18.69
CA THR A 105 12.14 13.84 18.41
C THR A 105 10.85 13.38 17.76
N ASN A 106 10.71 13.43 16.46
CA ASN A 106 9.45 13.41 15.71
C ASN A 106 9.00 12.05 15.18
N ALA A 107 9.43 10.94 15.75
CA ALA A 107 9.11 9.61 15.23
C ALA A 107 7.70 9.14 15.64
N ARG A 108 6.69 10.00 15.47
CA ARG A 108 5.33 9.72 15.95
C ARG A 108 4.59 8.65 15.13
N THR A 109 4.88 8.53 13.84
CA THR A 109 4.23 7.52 12.98
C THR A 109 4.46 6.12 13.51
N ARG A 110 5.69 5.81 13.93
CA ARG A 110 6.02 4.49 14.48
C ARG A 110 5.70 4.36 15.96
N LYS A 111 5.99 5.40 16.73
CA LYS A 111 5.82 5.38 18.18
C LYS A 111 4.38 5.65 18.61
N GLY A 112 3.58 6.22 17.73
CA GLY A 112 2.22 6.61 18.03
C GLY A 112 2.12 7.94 18.75
N PRO A 113 0.92 8.32 19.21
CA PRO A 113 0.71 9.58 19.91
C PRO A 113 1.56 9.67 21.18
N LYS A 114 1.85 10.90 21.60
CA LYS A 114 2.56 11.13 22.85
C LYS A 114 1.77 10.54 24.01
N LYS A 115 2.47 9.85 24.89
CA LYS A 115 1.87 9.28 26.09
C LYS A 115 2.45 9.97 27.31
N THR A 116 1.57 10.41 28.19
CA THR A 116 1.96 10.97 29.46
C THR A 116 2.13 9.84 30.47
N ILE A 117 3.24 9.85 31.20
CA ILE A 117 3.44 8.87 32.26
C ILE A 117 2.64 9.32 33.48
N ALA A 118 1.58 8.55 33.78
CA ALA A 118 0.75 8.84 34.95
C ALA A 118 1.56 8.68 36.24
N ASN A 119 1.28 9.54 37.20
CA ASN A 119 1.90 9.50 38.53
C ASN A 119 3.41 9.78 38.54
N LYS A 120 3.95 10.31 37.48
CA LYS A 120 5.34 10.71 37.48
C LYS A 120 5.48 11.98 38.32
N LYS A 121 6.06 11.83 39.48
CA LYS A 121 6.35 12.95 40.36
C LYS A 121 7.81 13.37 40.18
N LYS A 122 8.04 14.63 40.35
CA LYS A 122 9.39 15.15 40.30
C LYS A 122 10.13 14.88 41.59
#